data_38150b77667104216f634650cb786355
#
_entry.id   38150b77667104216f634650cb786355
#
_cell.length_a   1.000
_cell.length_b   1.000
_cell.length_c   1.000
_cell.angle_alpha   90.00
_cell.angle_beta   90.00
_cell.angle_gamma   90.00
#
_symmetry.space_group_name_H-M   'P 1'
#
loop_
_entity.id
_entity.type
_entity.pdbx_description
1 polymer ?
#
loop_
_entity_poly.entity_id
_entity_poly.type
_entity_poly.pdbx_seq_one_letter_code
_entity_poly.pdbx_strand_id
1 'polypeptide(L)'
;MVSAASLAPAAGLDQSARAADGSPSATVLYDDRAVVLDRLGRDPKQAADALWVRKRDLPRINEFELKPQGACRADLCIPVPKDMIRGDYFNLTAFAKKAGQPVGGEPSERVWSFAEMQALGGGCVNSRLAPDFAVPDRAGRPVHLSTFRGKKVLVVTWASW
;
A
#
# COMPACT_ATOMS: atom_id res chain seq x y z
N MET A 1 37.10 5.81 35.44
CA MET A 1 35.75 6.40 35.53
C MET A 1 35.07 6.16 34.18
N VAL A 2 34.18 5.15 34.16
CA VAL A 2 33.47 4.76 32.94
C VAL A 2 32.05 5.30 33.06
N SER A 3 31.66 6.20 32.14
CA SER A 3 30.37 6.87 32.15
C SER A 3 29.36 5.95 31.43
N ALA A 4 28.35 5.49 32.15
CA ALA A 4 27.26 4.68 31.61
C ALA A 4 26.27 5.60 30.87
N ALA A 5 26.13 5.38 29.58
CA ALA A 5 25.09 6.03 28.79
C ALA A 5 23.76 5.31 29.04
N SER A 6 22.80 6.07 29.57
CA SER A 6 21.42 5.62 29.81
C SER A 6 20.66 5.54 28.48
N LEU A 7 20.24 4.34 28.07
CA LEU A 7 19.31 4.18 26.98
C LEU A 7 17.90 4.59 27.46
N ALA A 8 17.31 5.58 26.78
CA ALA A 8 15.91 5.94 26.97
C ALA A 8 15.00 4.82 26.39
N PRO A 9 13.87 4.51 27.05
CA PRO A 9 12.93 3.52 26.52
C PRO A 9 12.22 4.08 25.27
N ALA A 10 12.10 3.21 24.27
CA ALA A 10 11.31 3.49 23.05
C ALA A 10 9.87 3.82 23.45
N ALA A 11 9.37 4.93 22.89
CA ALA A 11 8.00 5.37 23.07
C ALA A 11 7.03 4.24 22.66
N GLY A 12 6.24 3.77 23.61
CA GLY A 12 5.24 2.75 23.42
C GLY A 12 4.22 3.20 22.37
N LEU A 13 3.95 2.33 21.41
CA LEU A 13 2.81 2.44 20.51
C LEU A 13 1.56 2.50 21.38
N ASP A 14 0.86 3.61 21.31
CA ASP A 14 -0.40 3.85 22.02
C ASP A 14 -1.47 2.87 21.48
N GLN A 15 -1.73 1.80 22.26
CA GLN A 15 -2.75 0.78 21.98
C GLN A 15 -4.16 1.23 22.39
N SER A 16 -4.41 2.51 22.57
CA SER A 16 -5.66 3.04 23.15
C SER A 16 -6.76 3.39 22.14
N ALA A 17 -6.92 2.62 21.05
CA ALA A 17 -8.14 2.71 20.24
C ALA A 17 -8.88 1.37 20.18
N ARG A 18 -9.23 0.81 21.33
CA ARG A 18 -10.24 -0.25 21.40
C ARG A 18 -11.61 0.38 21.13
N ALA A 19 -12.19 0.03 19.97
CA ALA A 19 -13.56 0.37 19.66
C ALA A 19 -14.50 -0.13 20.78
N ALA A 20 -15.25 0.76 21.38
CA ALA A 20 -16.21 0.51 22.46
C ALA A 20 -17.53 -0.13 21.99
N ASP A 21 -17.59 -0.61 20.74
CA ASP A 21 -18.75 -1.26 20.15
C ASP A 21 -18.28 -2.58 19.54
N GLY A 22 -18.74 -3.72 20.02
CA GLY A 22 -18.32 -5.09 19.66
C GLY A 22 -18.34 -5.47 18.17
N SER A 23 -18.25 -4.50 17.29
CA SER A 23 -18.05 -4.68 15.86
C SER A 23 -16.59 -5.07 15.58
N PRO A 24 -16.37 -6.04 14.69
CA PRO A 24 -15.03 -6.51 14.37
C PRO A 24 -14.20 -5.40 13.73
N SER A 25 -13.20 -4.90 14.45
CA SER A 25 -12.17 -4.01 13.89
C SER A 25 -11.20 -4.80 13.01
N ALA A 26 -10.61 -4.13 12.03
CA ALA A 26 -9.56 -4.69 11.19
C ALA A 26 -8.45 -3.68 10.97
N THR A 27 -7.24 -4.16 10.76
CA THR A 27 -6.10 -3.33 10.41
C THR A 27 -5.75 -3.52 8.93
N VAL A 28 -5.68 -2.42 8.22
CA VAL A 28 -5.24 -2.37 6.82
C VAL A 28 -3.89 -1.66 6.77
N LEU A 29 -2.87 -2.38 6.33
CA LEU A 29 -1.56 -1.84 6.01
C LEU A 29 -1.56 -1.46 4.52
N TYR A 30 -1.32 -0.21 4.22
CA TYR A 30 -1.27 0.30 2.85
C TYR A 30 -0.05 1.20 2.70
N ASP A 31 0.90 0.80 1.87
CA ASP A 31 2.24 1.38 1.81
C ASP A 31 2.88 1.38 3.22
N ASP A 32 3.26 2.54 3.71
CA ASP A 32 3.86 2.78 5.04
C ASP A 32 2.83 3.15 6.12
N ARG A 33 1.52 3.05 5.80
CA ARG A 33 0.43 3.48 6.69
C ARG A 33 -0.36 2.29 7.26
N ALA A 34 -0.75 2.39 8.52
CA ALA A 34 -1.69 1.48 9.16
C ALA A 34 -3.02 2.20 9.41
N VAL A 35 -4.10 1.64 8.90
CA VAL A 35 -5.47 2.18 9.06
C VAL A 35 -6.34 1.18 9.80
N VAL A 36 -6.83 1.56 10.98
CA VAL A 36 -7.78 0.74 11.73
C VAL A 36 -9.20 1.07 11.25
N LEU A 37 -9.95 0.03 10.92
CA LEU A 37 -11.35 0.08 10.50
C LEU A 37 -12.25 -0.48 11.61
N ASP A 38 -13.24 0.28 12.00
CA ASP A 38 -14.21 -0.08 13.05
C ASP A 38 -15.34 -0.99 12.54
N ARG A 39 -15.59 -1.02 11.24
CA ARG A 39 -16.63 -1.87 10.63
C ARG A 39 -16.19 -2.44 9.31
N LEU A 40 -16.45 -3.73 9.13
CA LEU A 40 -16.27 -4.45 7.88
C LEU A 40 -17.63 -4.90 7.32
N GLY A 41 -17.73 -4.91 5.99
CA GLY A 41 -18.80 -5.62 5.31
C GLY A 41 -18.55 -7.13 5.29
N ARG A 42 -19.60 -7.90 5.09
CA ARG A 42 -19.51 -9.35 4.84
C ARG A 42 -20.27 -9.71 3.57
N ASP A 43 -19.67 -10.60 2.79
CA ASP A 43 -20.37 -11.29 1.73
C ASP A 43 -20.30 -12.81 1.97
N PRO A 44 -21.42 -13.47 2.33
CA PRO A 44 -21.41 -14.90 2.59
C PRO A 44 -21.08 -15.75 1.36
N LYS A 45 -21.10 -15.15 0.16
CA LYS A 45 -20.81 -15.84 -1.12
C LYS A 45 -19.36 -15.68 -1.57
N GLN A 46 -18.55 -14.90 -0.84
CA GLN A 46 -17.16 -14.65 -1.20
C GLN A 46 -16.20 -15.32 -0.22
N ALA A 47 -14.96 -15.48 -0.68
CA ALA A 47 -13.89 -16.08 0.10
C ALA A 47 -13.66 -15.34 1.43
N ALA A 48 -13.21 -16.06 2.46
CA ALA A 48 -13.00 -15.53 3.79
C ALA A 48 -11.92 -14.43 3.83
N ASP A 49 -11.06 -14.38 2.81
CA ASP A 49 -10.01 -13.38 2.63
C ASP A 49 -10.51 -12.05 2.01
N ALA A 50 -11.78 -11.99 1.59
CA ALA A 50 -12.35 -10.79 0.98
C ALA A 50 -12.56 -9.67 2.01
N LEU A 51 -11.87 -8.57 1.82
CA LEU A 51 -12.00 -7.38 2.64
C LEU A 51 -13.03 -6.41 2.06
N TRP A 52 -14.16 -6.26 2.74
CA TRP A 52 -15.20 -5.31 2.41
C TRP A 52 -15.14 -4.10 3.33
N VAL A 53 -14.76 -2.95 2.78
CA VAL A 53 -14.65 -1.67 3.50
C VAL A 53 -15.80 -0.75 3.15
N ARG A 54 -16.14 0.21 4.01
CA ARG A 54 -17.12 1.24 3.64
C ARG A 54 -16.52 2.15 2.56
N LYS A 55 -17.33 2.56 1.60
CA LYS A 55 -16.94 3.48 0.54
C LYS A 55 -16.27 4.75 1.06
N ARG A 56 -16.78 5.29 2.18
CA ARG A 56 -16.24 6.49 2.83
C ARG A 56 -14.86 6.32 3.44
N ASP A 57 -14.43 5.07 3.67
CA ASP A 57 -13.12 4.78 4.25
C ASP A 57 -12.01 4.70 3.18
N LEU A 58 -12.37 4.58 1.90
CA LEU A 58 -11.40 4.47 0.80
C LEU A 58 -10.40 5.63 0.75
N PRO A 59 -10.81 6.92 0.83
CA PRO A 59 -9.84 8.03 0.78
C PRO A 59 -8.80 7.95 1.89
N ARG A 60 -9.20 7.43 3.06
CA ARG A 60 -8.33 7.28 4.22
C ARG A 60 -7.36 6.10 4.09
N ILE A 61 -7.79 5.04 3.37
CA ILE A 61 -6.98 3.83 3.17
C ILE A 61 -5.96 4.05 2.05
N ASN A 62 -6.44 4.44 0.87
CA ASN A 62 -5.66 4.40 -0.36
C ASN A 62 -5.83 5.63 -1.26
N GLU A 63 -6.48 6.69 -0.73
CA GLU A 63 -6.73 7.96 -1.43
C GLU A 63 -7.64 7.83 -2.69
N PHE A 64 -8.27 6.67 -2.90
CA PHE A 64 -9.25 6.52 -3.96
C PHE A 64 -10.62 7.02 -3.51
N GLU A 65 -11.33 7.64 -4.46
CA GLU A 65 -12.73 8.02 -4.33
C GLU A 65 -13.57 7.30 -5.39
N LEU A 66 -14.76 6.86 -5.01
CA LEU A 66 -15.69 6.27 -5.97
C LEU A 66 -16.45 7.37 -6.71
N LYS A 67 -16.25 7.42 -8.03
CA LYS A 67 -16.92 8.33 -8.96
C LYS A 67 -17.73 7.51 -9.98
N PRO A 68 -18.62 8.14 -10.78
CA PRO A 68 -19.42 7.41 -11.78
C PRO A 68 -18.58 6.60 -12.77
N GLN A 69 -17.36 7.03 -13.10
CA GLN A 69 -16.44 6.35 -14.00
C GLN A 69 -15.62 5.23 -13.32
N GLY A 70 -15.62 5.15 -12.00
CA GLY A 70 -14.88 4.12 -11.25
C GLY A 70 -14.24 4.63 -9.95
N ALA A 71 -13.25 3.92 -9.45
CA ALA A 71 -12.40 4.39 -8.36
C ALA A 71 -11.30 5.28 -8.93
N CYS A 72 -11.25 6.53 -8.47
CA CYS A 72 -10.34 7.54 -8.99
C CYS A 72 -9.40 8.06 -7.90
N ARG A 73 -8.11 8.23 -8.24
CA ARG A 73 -7.08 8.88 -7.44
C ARG A 73 -6.22 9.72 -8.37
N ALA A 74 -6.12 11.03 -8.11
CA ALA A 74 -5.50 11.99 -9.03
C ALA A 74 -6.07 11.85 -10.45
N ASP A 75 -5.23 11.64 -11.46
CA ASP A 75 -5.62 11.48 -12.86
C ASP A 75 -5.95 10.03 -13.25
N LEU A 76 -5.77 9.08 -12.34
CA LEU A 76 -6.06 7.68 -12.58
C LEU A 76 -7.48 7.33 -12.14
N CYS A 77 -8.28 6.79 -13.07
CA CYS A 77 -9.58 6.19 -12.76
C CYS A 77 -9.62 4.73 -13.24
N ILE A 78 -9.89 3.82 -12.31
CA ILE A 78 -10.00 2.39 -12.58
C ILE A 78 -11.49 2.02 -12.58
N PRO A 79 -12.03 1.50 -13.69
CA PRO A 79 -13.42 1.08 -13.75
C PRO A 79 -13.73 -0.01 -12.71
N VAL A 80 -14.81 0.19 -11.96
CA VAL A 80 -15.24 -0.71 -10.89
C VAL A 80 -16.46 -1.50 -11.34
N PRO A 81 -16.37 -2.84 -11.47
CA PRO A 81 -17.51 -3.71 -11.70
C PRO A 81 -18.54 -3.65 -10.57
N LYS A 82 -19.82 -3.87 -10.90
CA LYS A 82 -20.92 -3.78 -9.92
C LYS A 82 -20.84 -4.83 -8.81
N ASP A 83 -20.24 -5.97 -9.06
CA ASP A 83 -20.02 -7.05 -8.07
C ASP A 83 -19.01 -6.69 -6.98
N MET A 84 -18.19 -5.66 -7.21
CA MET A 84 -17.29 -5.10 -6.19
C MET A 84 -17.98 -4.09 -5.26
N ILE A 85 -19.25 -3.79 -5.48
CA ILE A 85 -20.02 -2.81 -4.71
C ILE A 85 -21.27 -3.49 -4.16
N ARG A 86 -21.52 -3.33 -2.84
CA ARG A 86 -22.75 -3.75 -2.17
C ARG A 86 -23.22 -2.68 -1.19
N GLY A 87 -24.31 -2.03 -1.52
CA GLY A 87 -24.82 -0.92 -0.71
C GLY A 87 -23.71 0.11 -0.45
N ASP A 88 -23.33 0.28 0.81
CA ASP A 88 -22.29 1.20 1.23
C ASP A 88 -20.88 0.56 1.29
N TYR A 89 -20.75 -0.71 0.92
CA TYR A 89 -19.48 -1.43 1.00
C TYR A 89 -18.83 -1.65 -0.37
N PHE A 90 -17.51 -1.71 -0.35
CA PHE A 90 -16.63 -1.89 -1.49
C PHE A 90 -15.63 -3.02 -1.21
N ASN A 91 -15.45 -3.93 -2.18
CA ASN A 91 -14.51 -5.04 -2.06
C ASN A 91 -13.09 -4.57 -2.42
N LEU A 92 -12.31 -4.24 -1.39
CA LEU A 92 -10.96 -3.71 -1.57
C LEU A 92 -9.98 -4.76 -2.10
N THR A 93 -10.09 -6.02 -1.66
CA THR A 93 -9.21 -7.10 -2.14
C THR A 93 -9.46 -7.43 -3.61
N ALA A 94 -10.71 -7.49 -4.05
CA ALA A 94 -11.04 -7.71 -5.45
C ALA A 94 -10.58 -6.54 -6.34
N PHE A 95 -10.73 -5.31 -5.85
CA PHE A 95 -10.23 -4.12 -6.55
C PHE A 95 -8.72 -4.14 -6.69
N ALA A 96 -7.98 -4.45 -5.63
CA ALA A 96 -6.53 -4.55 -5.66
C ALA A 96 -6.05 -5.61 -6.68
N LYS A 97 -6.67 -6.81 -6.66
CA LYS A 97 -6.39 -7.86 -7.65
C LYS A 97 -6.63 -7.37 -9.08
N LYS A 98 -7.75 -6.66 -9.34
CA LYS A 98 -8.04 -6.07 -10.65
C LYS A 98 -7.01 -5.03 -11.07
N ALA A 99 -6.52 -4.24 -10.13
CA ALA A 99 -5.51 -3.20 -10.36
C ALA A 99 -4.07 -3.75 -10.44
N GLY A 100 -3.89 -5.07 -10.34
CA GLY A 100 -2.56 -5.69 -10.31
C GLY A 100 -1.75 -5.38 -9.05
N GLN A 101 -2.43 -4.99 -7.96
CA GLN A 101 -1.80 -4.68 -6.69
C GLN A 101 -1.67 -5.97 -5.86
N PRO A 102 -0.46 -6.33 -5.39
CA PRO A 102 -0.27 -7.46 -4.50
C PRO A 102 -1.00 -7.26 -3.17
N VAL A 103 -1.69 -8.31 -2.72
CA VAL A 103 -2.41 -8.33 -1.44
C VAL A 103 -1.97 -9.52 -0.64
N GLY A 104 -1.62 -9.31 0.59
CA GLY A 104 -1.34 -10.32 1.59
C GLY A 104 -2.16 -10.06 2.85
N GLY A 105 -2.07 -10.98 3.81
CA GLY A 105 -2.69 -10.76 5.11
C GLY A 105 -3.08 -12.04 5.81
N GLU A 106 -3.53 -11.87 7.04
CA GLU A 106 -4.04 -12.92 7.91
C GLU A 106 -5.48 -12.57 8.30
N PRO A 107 -6.48 -13.11 7.58
CA PRO A 107 -7.89 -12.81 7.84
C PRO A 107 -8.38 -13.24 9.22
N SER A 108 -7.79 -14.27 9.84
CA SER A 108 -8.10 -14.72 11.20
C SER A 108 -7.74 -13.66 12.24
N GLU A 109 -6.65 -12.95 12.03
CA GLU A 109 -6.20 -11.81 12.84
C GLU A 109 -6.76 -10.47 12.36
N ARG A 110 -7.55 -10.49 11.27
CA ARG A 110 -8.13 -9.30 10.64
C ARG A 110 -7.11 -8.25 10.23
N VAL A 111 -6.01 -8.71 9.67
CA VAL A 111 -4.93 -7.87 9.13
C VAL A 111 -4.82 -8.11 7.64
N TRP A 112 -4.85 -7.04 6.86
CA TRP A 112 -4.61 -7.07 5.42
C TRP A 112 -3.49 -6.10 5.08
N SER A 113 -2.62 -6.51 4.17
CA SER A 113 -1.51 -5.71 3.66
C SER A 113 -1.64 -5.55 2.14
N PHE A 114 -1.53 -4.32 1.68
CA PHE A 114 -1.57 -3.96 0.26
C PHE A 114 -0.23 -3.31 -0.08
N ALA A 115 0.49 -3.91 -1.01
CA ALA A 115 1.72 -3.33 -1.53
C ALA A 115 1.42 -2.13 -2.45
N GLU A 116 2.46 -1.44 -2.89
CA GLU A 116 2.30 -0.32 -3.82
C GLU A 116 1.58 -0.75 -5.11
N MET A 117 0.63 0.08 -5.55
CA MET A 117 -0.06 -0.12 -6.81
C MET A 117 0.82 0.37 -7.95
N GLN A 118 1.31 -0.54 -8.79
CA GLN A 118 2.23 -0.23 -9.89
C GLN A 118 1.68 0.85 -10.85
N ALA A 119 0.37 0.91 -11.04
CA ALA A 119 -0.28 1.93 -11.87
C ALA A 119 -0.14 3.36 -11.31
N LEU A 120 0.13 3.51 -9.99
CA LEU A 120 0.37 4.79 -9.32
C LEU A 120 1.86 5.13 -9.20
N GLY A 121 2.74 4.15 -9.36
CA GLY A 121 4.19 4.26 -9.19
C GLY A 121 4.91 5.02 -10.31
N GLY A 122 4.24 5.98 -10.94
CA GLY A 122 4.83 6.84 -11.97
C GLY A 122 5.01 6.16 -13.33
N GLY A 123 5.26 6.97 -14.35
CA GLY A 123 5.27 6.56 -15.76
C GLY A 123 6.34 5.54 -16.18
N CYS A 124 7.22 5.05 -15.28
CA CYS A 124 8.30 4.15 -15.66
C CYS A 124 7.81 2.74 -16.03
N VAL A 125 6.78 2.20 -15.35
CA VAL A 125 6.25 0.86 -15.67
C VAL A 125 5.49 0.88 -17.00
N ASN A 126 4.69 1.93 -17.24
CA ASN A 126 3.89 2.08 -18.45
C ASN A 126 4.72 2.58 -19.65
N SER A 127 5.72 3.42 -19.42
CA SER A 127 6.59 3.99 -20.47
C SER A 127 7.73 3.08 -20.89
N ARG A 128 7.99 2.00 -20.15
CA ARG A 128 9.19 1.15 -20.30
C ARG A 128 10.52 1.92 -20.17
N LEU A 129 10.47 3.10 -19.56
CA LEU A 129 11.63 3.91 -19.28
C LEU A 129 11.97 3.79 -17.80
N ALA A 130 13.18 3.35 -17.48
CA ALA A 130 13.67 3.37 -16.13
C ALA A 130 13.80 4.83 -15.63
N PRO A 131 13.44 5.11 -14.35
CA PRO A 131 13.69 6.42 -13.78
C PRO A 131 15.20 6.70 -13.79
N ASP A 132 15.58 7.94 -14.05
CA ASP A 132 16.97 8.33 -13.93
C ASP A 132 17.33 8.48 -12.45
N PHE A 133 18.43 7.89 -12.05
CA PHE A 133 19.02 8.06 -10.72
C PHE A 133 20.51 8.25 -10.85
N ALA A 134 21.13 8.87 -9.87
CA ALA A 134 22.57 9.07 -9.80
C ALA A 134 23.15 8.32 -8.60
N VAL A 135 24.28 7.68 -8.83
CA VAL A 135 25.11 7.09 -7.77
C VAL A 135 26.51 7.66 -7.84
N PRO A 136 27.20 7.90 -6.71
CA PRO A 136 28.58 8.33 -6.74
C PRO A 136 29.51 7.21 -7.23
N ASP A 137 30.46 7.54 -8.09
CA ASP A 137 31.57 6.64 -8.43
C ASP A 137 32.58 6.57 -7.28
N ARG A 138 33.64 5.76 -7.45
CA ARG A 138 34.70 5.62 -6.45
C ARG A 138 35.42 6.95 -6.12
N ALA A 139 35.38 7.94 -7.00
CA ALA A 139 35.95 9.27 -6.82
C ALA A 139 34.92 10.27 -6.28
N GLY A 140 33.68 9.84 -5.94
CA GLY A 140 32.60 10.68 -5.46
C GLY A 140 31.86 11.46 -6.55
N ARG A 141 32.13 11.21 -7.84
CA ARG A 141 31.47 11.90 -8.94
C ARG A 141 30.11 11.25 -9.25
N PRO A 142 29.04 12.02 -9.48
CA PRO A 142 27.74 11.46 -9.80
C PRO A 142 27.75 10.78 -11.17
N VAL A 143 27.27 9.54 -11.23
CA VAL A 143 27.05 8.77 -12.44
C VAL A 143 25.55 8.57 -12.60
N HIS A 144 24.97 9.10 -13.66
CA HIS A 144 23.55 9.00 -13.98
C HIS A 144 23.25 7.76 -14.82
N LEU A 145 22.16 7.05 -14.51
CA LEU A 145 21.70 5.91 -15.31
C LEU A 145 21.44 6.33 -16.77
N SER A 146 20.93 7.53 -16.99
CA SER A 146 20.63 8.08 -18.32
C SER A 146 21.87 8.17 -19.26
N THR A 147 23.09 8.22 -18.72
CA THR A 147 24.32 8.23 -19.53
C THR A 147 24.58 6.91 -20.27
N PHE A 148 23.91 5.84 -19.85
CA PHE A 148 24.03 4.51 -20.44
C PHE A 148 22.90 4.18 -21.43
N ARG A 149 22.12 5.16 -21.88
CA ARG A 149 21.05 4.93 -22.86
C ARG A 149 21.58 4.19 -24.09
N GLY A 150 20.83 3.20 -24.56
CA GLY A 150 21.22 2.32 -25.67
C GLY A 150 22.15 1.17 -25.28
N LYS A 151 22.55 1.08 -24.00
CA LYS A 151 23.36 -0.04 -23.48
C LYS A 151 22.53 -0.92 -22.56
N LYS A 152 22.93 -2.19 -22.42
CA LYS A 152 22.38 -3.09 -21.40
C LYS A 152 23.08 -2.78 -20.08
N VAL A 153 22.35 -2.45 -19.05
CA VAL A 153 22.84 -2.13 -17.71
C VAL A 153 22.27 -3.14 -16.72
N LEU A 154 23.16 -3.77 -15.95
CA LEU A 154 22.77 -4.60 -14.81
C LEU A 154 23.03 -3.80 -13.53
N VAL A 155 21.98 -3.56 -12.73
CA VAL A 155 22.10 -2.93 -11.42
C VAL A 155 22.02 -4.02 -10.36
N VAL A 156 23.06 -4.10 -9.51
CA VAL A 156 23.11 -5.05 -8.40
C VAL A 156 23.28 -4.25 -7.11
N THR A 157 22.40 -4.52 -6.15
CA THR A 157 22.49 -3.96 -4.79
C THR A 157 22.77 -5.09 -3.80
N TRP A 158 23.67 -4.86 -2.88
CA TRP A 158 23.95 -5.79 -1.79
C TRP A 158 24.23 -5.02 -0.52
N ALA A 159 24.12 -5.69 0.60
CA ALA A 159 24.54 -5.16 1.89
C ALA A 159 25.60 -6.10 2.49
N SER A 160 26.62 -5.50 3.09
CA SER A 160 27.65 -6.21 3.85
C SER A 160 27.37 -5.99 5.33
N TRP A 161 26.61 -6.87 5.93
CA TRP A 161 26.43 -6.96 7.39
C TRP A 161 26.90 -8.31 7.90
#